data_7a8bf171977b268b267e24e55c79afff
#
_entry.id   7a8bf171977b268b267e24e55c79afff
#
_cell.length_a   1.000
_cell.length_b   1.000
_cell.length_c   1.000
_cell.angle_alpha   90.00
_cell.angle_beta   90.00
_cell.angle_gamma   90.00
#
_symmetry.space_group_name_H-M   'P 1'
#
loop_
_entity.id
_entity.type
_entity.pdbx_description
1 polymer ?
#
loop_
_entity_poly.entity_id
_entity_poly.type
_entity_poly.pdbx_seq_one_letter_code
_entity_poly.pdbx_strand_id
1 'polypeptide(L)'
;MMTLPNKTSERPVETWTSIPLADFAEKVAGLGTSRNAGSRGPVVVSVDGRGGSGKSTLGRNLTEALRGAGHMATLIATDDLAWHAPFFGWAPETLEMLLRPLSSGAEVDFVPAAWKEKGRQGSIVVPGSTEFVVFEGVGASQRAFTGMVDVSIWVQSDFKG
;
A
#
# COMPACT_ATOMS: atom_id res chain seq x y z
N MET A 1 -13.81 -1.66 -43.09
CA MET A 1 -12.76 -2.38 -42.34
C MET A 1 -12.24 -1.44 -41.26
N MET A 2 -12.67 -1.62 -40.04
CA MET A 2 -12.39 -0.71 -38.92
C MET A 2 -11.11 -1.19 -38.26
N THR A 3 -10.02 -0.46 -38.42
CA THR A 3 -8.74 -0.75 -37.77
C THR A 3 -8.84 -0.29 -36.32
N LEU A 4 -8.83 -1.22 -35.37
CA LEU A 4 -8.72 -0.90 -33.96
C LEU A 4 -7.41 -0.16 -33.71
N PRO A 5 -7.40 0.90 -32.90
CA PRO A 5 -6.15 1.57 -32.55
C PRO A 5 -5.26 0.59 -31.78
N ASN A 6 -4.02 0.56 -32.20
CA ASN A 6 -2.95 -0.26 -31.64
C ASN A 6 -2.89 -0.11 -30.12
N LYS A 7 -2.73 -1.24 -29.42
CA LYS A 7 -2.44 -1.27 -27.98
C LYS A 7 -1.40 -0.21 -27.67
N THR A 8 -1.71 0.65 -26.72
CA THR A 8 -0.73 1.56 -26.13
C THR A 8 0.47 0.72 -25.71
N SER A 9 1.54 0.83 -26.48
CA SER A 9 2.81 0.22 -26.12
C SER A 9 3.25 0.81 -24.80
N GLU A 10 3.24 0.00 -23.73
CA GLU A 10 3.99 0.35 -22.53
C GLU A 10 5.40 0.66 -23.00
N ARG A 11 5.92 1.84 -22.66
CA ARG A 11 7.27 2.22 -23.05
C ARG A 11 8.22 1.16 -22.53
N PRO A 12 9.07 0.56 -23.37
CA PRO A 12 10.07 -0.37 -22.89
C PRO A 12 10.92 0.35 -21.84
N VAL A 13 11.12 -0.27 -20.70
CA VAL A 13 12.06 0.23 -19.69
C VAL A 13 13.45 0.08 -20.31
N GLU A 14 14.04 1.17 -20.71
CA GLU A 14 15.31 1.17 -21.44
C GLU A 14 16.48 0.71 -20.57
N THR A 15 16.37 0.81 -19.25
CA THR A 15 17.40 0.36 -18.30
C THR A 15 16.77 -0.19 -17.04
N TRP A 16 17.15 -1.42 -16.69
CA TRP A 16 16.82 -2.04 -15.40
C TRP A 16 17.93 -1.74 -14.41
N THR A 17 17.57 -1.21 -13.25
CA THR A 17 18.47 -1.07 -12.12
C THR A 17 18.12 -2.10 -11.05
N SER A 18 19.09 -2.94 -10.70
CA SER A 18 18.95 -3.89 -9.60
C SER A 18 19.51 -3.27 -8.33
N ILE A 19 18.72 -3.23 -7.27
CA ILE A 19 19.19 -2.76 -5.96
C ILE A 19 18.86 -3.78 -4.87
N PRO A 20 19.71 -3.94 -3.85
CA PRO A 20 19.40 -4.76 -2.70
C PRO A 20 18.14 -4.27 -1.98
N LEU A 21 17.39 -5.19 -1.39
CA LEU A 21 16.14 -4.85 -0.68
C LEU A 21 16.38 -3.87 0.47
N ALA A 22 17.48 -4.03 1.22
CA ALA A 22 17.85 -3.11 2.31
C ALA A 22 18.04 -1.68 1.80
N ASP A 23 18.75 -1.50 0.69
CA ASP A 23 18.99 -0.19 0.07
C ASP A 23 17.67 0.41 -0.46
N PHE A 24 16.81 -0.42 -1.02
CA PHE A 24 15.47 -0.01 -1.44
C PHE A 24 14.63 0.46 -0.25
N ALA A 25 14.64 -0.27 0.86
CA ALA A 25 13.94 0.10 2.08
C ALA A 25 14.45 1.44 2.65
N GLU A 26 15.76 1.66 2.68
CA GLU A 26 16.35 2.95 3.10
C GLU A 26 15.91 4.10 2.20
N LYS A 27 15.88 3.89 0.89
CA LYS A 27 15.44 4.88 -0.08
C LYS A 27 13.96 5.23 0.12
N VAL A 28 13.11 4.23 0.32
CA VAL A 28 11.68 4.41 0.60
C VAL A 28 11.49 5.15 1.92
N ALA A 29 12.23 4.78 2.96
CA ALA A 29 12.16 5.43 4.27
C ALA A 29 12.56 6.91 4.19
N GLY A 30 13.67 7.21 3.52
CA GLY A 30 14.16 8.59 3.36
C GLY A 30 13.18 9.45 2.57
N LEU A 31 12.66 8.94 1.45
CA LEU A 31 11.68 9.63 0.62
C LEU A 31 10.36 9.85 1.38
N GLY A 32 9.87 8.83 2.07
CA GLY A 32 8.64 8.89 2.85
C GLY A 32 8.75 9.87 3.99
N THR A 33 9.84 9.84 4.75
CA THR A 33 10.09 10.76 5.86
C THR A 33 10.14 12.21 5.36
N SER A 34 10.79 12.47 4.22
CA SER A 34 10.83 13.80 3.61
C SER A 34 9.44 14.29 3.20
N ARG A 35 8.61 13.45 2.60
CA ARG A 35 7.25 13.80 2.16
C ARG A 35 6.25 13.92 3.31
N ASN A 36 6.49 13.19 4.40
CA ASN A 36 5.66 13.19 5.60
C ASN A 36 6.10 14.27 6.61
N ALA A 37 7.10 15.07 6.29
CA ALA A 37 7.62 16.11 7.18
C ALA A 37 6.50 17.07 7.63
N GLY A 38 6.37 17.23 8.95
CA GLY A 38 5.30 18.04 9.57
C GLY A 38 3.98 17.28 9.82
N SER A 39 3.84 16.05 9.35
CA SER A 39 2.73 15.17 9.71
C SER A 39 2.92 14.60 11.12
N ARG A 40 1.80 14.31 11.78
CA ARG A 40 1.79 13.64 13.10
C ARG A 40 1.71 12.13 12.98
N GLY A 41 1.34 11.62 11.81
CA GLY A 41 1.11 10.21 11.57
C GLY A 41 2.30 9.49 10.96
N PRO A 42 2.20 8.17 10.80
CA PRO A 42 3.21 7.36 10.14
C PRO A 42 3.34 7.73 8.65
N VAL A 43 4.47 7.39 8.08
CA VAL A 43 4.65 7.36 6.62
C VAL A 43 3.79 6.24 6.05
N VAL A 44 2.94 6.55 5.08
CA VAL A 44 2.13 5.56 4.36
C VAL A 44 2.76 5.26 3.01
N VAL A 45 3.15 4.01 2.82
CA VAL A 45 3.74 3.49 1.58
C VAL A 45 2.75 2.55 0.92
N SER A 46 2.23 2.91 -0.24
CA SER A 46 1.39 2.00 -1.03
C SER A 46 2.22 1.10 -1.93
N VAL A 47 1.85 -0.18 -1.99
CA VAL A 47 2.42 -1.16 -2.91
C VAL A 47 1.26 -1.72 -3.74
N ASP A 48 1.14 -1.24 -4.96
CA ASP A 48 0.05 -1.56 -5.87
C ASP A 48 0.57 -2.23 -7.15
N GLY A 49 -0.31 -2.74 -7.96
CA GLY A 49 0.01 -3.41 -9.20
C GLY A 49 -1.07 -4.45 -9.58
N ARG A 50 -0.88 -5.11 -10.70
CA ARG A 50 -1.83 -6.12 -11.18
C ARG A 50 -1.83 -7.37 -10.30
N GLY A 51 -2.90 -8.17 -10.39
CA GLY A 51 -2.95 -9.49 -9.77
C GLY A 51 -1.77 -10.36 -10.21
N GLY A 52 -1.13 -11.07 -9.27
CA GLY A 52 0.02 -11.92 -9.56
C GLY A 52 1.34 -11.20 -9.83
N SER A 53 1.42 -9.87 -9.65
CA SER A 53 2.64 -9.10 -9.92
C SER A 53 3.73 -9.21 -8.84
N GLY A 54 3.44 -9.83 -7.69
CA GLY A 54 4.38 -9.93 -6.56
C GLY A 54 4.23 -8.86 -5.49
N LYS A 55 3.13 -8.08 -5.50
CA LYS A 55 2.84 -7.03 -4.50
C LYS A 55 2.94 -7.52 -3.07
N SER A 56 2.27 -8.63 -2.75
CA SER A 56 2.22 -9.16 -1.38
C SER A 56 3.59 -9.60 -0.90
N THR A 57 4.38 -10.19 -1.79
CA THR A 57 5.78 -10.54 -1.49
C THR A 57 6.62 -9.30 -1.24
N LEU A 58 6.53 -8.30 -2.11
CA LEU A 58 7.27 -7.06 -1.92
C LEU A 58 6.82 -6.32 -0.67
N GLY A 59 5.51 -6.20 -0.44
CA GLY A 59 4.96 -5.53 0.74
C GLY A 59 5.45 -6.14 2.04
N ARG A 60 5.43 -7.47 2.15
CA ARG A 60 5.96 -8.20 3.30
C ARG A 60 7.46 -7.99 3.46
N ASN A 61 8.22 -8.18 2.40
CA ASN A 61 9.67 -8.04 2.42
C ASN A 61 10.11 -6.61 2.75
N LEU A 62 9.43 -5.60 2.23
CA LEU A 62 9.68 -4.20 2.56
C LEU A 62 9.39 -3.91 4.03
N THR A 63 8.28 -4.42 4.55
CA THR A 63 7.92 -4.27 5.97
C THR A 63 8.99 -4.87 6.88
N GLU A 64 9.46 -6.09 6.56
CA GLU A 64 10.52 -6.75 7.31
C GLU A 64 11.86 -6.02 7.19
N ALA A 65 12.20 -5.49 6.02
CA ALA A 65 13.42 -4.71 5.82
C ALA A 65 13.39 -3.39 6.62
N LEU A 66 12.24 -2.71 6.68
CA LEU A 66 12.06 -1.52 7.52
C LEU A 66 12.24 -1.85 9.01
N ARG A 67 11.67 -2.96 9.47
CA ARG A 67 11.85 -3.45 10.84
C ARG A 67 13.30 -3.81 11.13
N GLY A 68 13.98 -4.46 10.19
CA GLY A 68 15.40 -4.80 10.30
C GLY A 68 16.32 -3.56 10.37
N ALA A 69 15.90 -2.44 9.79
CA ALA A 69 16.57 -1.15 9.90
C ALA A 69 16.23 -0.37 11.18
N GLY A 70 15.43 -0.94 12.08
CA GLY A 70 15.07 -0.34 13.37
C GLY A 70 13.78 0.47 13.38
N HIS A 71 12.99 0.43 12.31
CA HIS A 71 11.70 1.13 12.24
C HIS A 71 10.52 0.27 12.72
N MET A 72 9.55 0.92 13.32
CA MET A 72 8.26 0.30 13.64
C MET A 72 7.37 0.35 12.40
N ALA A 73 7.21 -0.79 11.75
CA ALA A 73 6.43 -0.91 10.52
C ALA A 73 5.24 -1.88 10.66
N THR A 74 4.11 -1.50 10.11
CA THR A 74 2.87 -2.28 10.09
C THR A 74 2.44 -2.53 8.65
N LEU A 75 2.10 -3.78 8.33
CA LEU A 75 1.60 -4.18 7.01
C LEU A 75 0.07 -4.26 7.04
N ILE A 76 -0.58 -3.65 6.07
CA ILE A 76 -2.02 -3.74 5.85
C ILE A 76 -2.28 -4.18 4.42
N ALA A 77 -3.02 -5.28 4.26
CA ALA A 77 -3.43 -5.78 2.96
C ALA A 77 -4.79 -5.21 2.55
N THR A 78 -4.89 -4.73 1.32
CA THR A 78 -6.17 -4.26 0.77
C THR A 78 -7.19 -5.39 0.66
N ASP A 79 -6.74 -6.64 0.51
CA ASP A 79 -7.61 -7.81 0.49
C ASP A 79 -8.43 -7.97 1.78
N ASP A 80 -7.88 -7.57 2.93
CA ASP A 80 -8.60 -7.56 4.19
C ASP A 80 -9.67 -6.47 4.23
N LEU A 81 -9.39 -5.31 3.67
CA LEU A 81 -10.33 -4.19 3.58
C LEU A 81 -11.41 -4.43 2.54
N ALA A 82 -11.04 -5.04 1.42
CA ALA A 82 -11.94 -5.36 0.31
C ALA A 82 -12.74 -6.65 0.54
N TRP A 83 -12.43 -7.42 1.56
CA TRP A 83 -13.06 -8.71 1.85
C TRP A 83 -14.59 -8.58 1.97
N HIS A 84 -15.31 -9.23 1.06
CA HIS A 84 -16.77 -9.14 0.89
C HIS A 84 -17.34 -7.72 0.68
N ALA A 85 -16.48 -6.74 0.43
CA ALA A 85 -16.93 -5.42 0.05
C ALA A 85 -17.23 -5.35 -1.47
N PRO A 86 -18.13 -4.46 -1.91
CA PRO A 86 -18.31 -4.18 -3.34
C PRO A 86 -16.98 -3.71 -3.96
N PHE A 87 -16.82 -3.98 -5.27
CA PHE A 87 -15.63 -3.56 -6.00
C PHE A 87 -15.36 -2.06 -5.80
N PHE A 88 -14.19 -1.71 -5.22
CA PHE A 88 -13.82 -0.36 -4.74
C PHE A 88 -14.77 0.29 -3.71
N GLY A 89 -15.85 -0.38 -3.31
CA GLY A 89 -16.76 0.14 -2.29
C GLY A 89 -16.16 0.22 -0.87
N TRP A 90 -15.00 -0.39 -0.66
CA TRP A 90 -14.25 -0.36 0.60
C TRP A 90 -13.43 0.94 0.81
N ALA A 91 -13.26 1.75 -0.25
CA ALA A 91 -12.41 2.94 -0.18
C ALA A 91 -12.93 4.03 0.79
N PRO A 92 -14.22 4.38 0.84
CA PRO A 92 -14.71 5.39 1.77
C PRO A 92 -14.49 4.99 3.24
N GLU A 93 -14.77 3.75 3.59
CA GLU A 93 -14.57 3.26 4.95
C GLU A 93 -13.07 3.25 5.33
N THR A 94 -12.21 2.80 4.41
CA THR A 94 -10.76 2.81 4.60
C THR A 94 -10.24 4.22 4.82
N LEU A 95 -10.73 5.19 4.05
CA LEU A 95 -10.33 6.59 4.20
C LEU A 95 -10.70 7.13 5.58
N GLU A 96 -11.95 6.91 6.01
CA GLU A 96 -12.46 7.47 7.27
C GLU A 96 -11.96 6.72 8.51
N MET A 97 -11.84 5.40 8.44
CA MET A 97 -11.55 4.57 9.60
C MET A 97 -10.06 4.23 9.76
N LEU A 98 -9.28 4.35 8.70
CA LEU A 98 -7.86 4.01 8.69
C LEU A 98 -6.99 5.22 8.36
N LEU A 99 -7.07 5.74 7.14
CA LEU A 99 -6.06 6.68 6.64
C LEU A 99 -6.15 8.07 7.30
N ARG A 100 -7.35 8.59 7.52
CA ARG A 100 -7.52 9.90 8.21
C ARG A 100 -7.09 9.84 9.67
N PRO A 101 -7.50 8.85 10.48
CA PRO A 101 -6.97 8.71 11.84
C PRO A 101 -5.45 8.58 11.88
N LEU A 102 -4.86 7.80 10.98
CA LEU A 102 -3.40 7.67 10.89
C LEU A 102 -2.73 9.02 10.60
N SER A 103 -3.26 9.80 9.67
CA SER A 103 -2.68 11.11 9.32
C SER A 103 -2.71 12.11 10.48
N SER A 104 -3.60 11.94 11.44
CA SER A 104 -3.65 12.74 12.67
C SER A 104 -2.78 12.19 13.81
N GLY A 105 -2.10 11.07 13.61
CA GLY A 105 -1.26 10.42 14.60
C GLY A 105 -2.01 9.53 15.59
N ALA A 106 -3.28 9.21 15.32
CA ALA A 106 -4.05 8.28 16.12
C ALA A 106 -3.63 6.83 15.86
N GLU A 107 -3.67 6.00 16.89
CA GLU A 107 -3.67 4.56 16.69
C GLU A 107 -4.99 4.11 16.07
N VAL A 108 -4.97 2.98 15.39
CA VAL A 108 -6.15 2.43 14.72
C VAL A 108 -6.39 1.01 15.22
N ASP A 109 -7.63 0.76 15.59
CA ASP A 109 -8.17 -0.57 15.85
C ASP A 109 -9.62 -0.56 15.40
N PHE A 110 -9.89 -1.08 14.20
CA PHE A 110 -11.25 -1.10 13.69
C PHE A 110 -11.60 -2.41 13.01
N VAL A 111 -12.88 -2.73 13.02
CA VAL A 111 -13.43 -3.89 12.32
C VAL A 111 -14.21 -3.37 11.10
N PRO A 112 -13.80 -3.71 9.87
CA PRO A 112 -14.56 -3.37 8.68
C PRO A 112 -16.02 -3.83 8.76
N ALA A 113 -16.93 -3.06 8.20
CA ALA A 113 -18.37 -3.35 8.24
C ALA A 113 -18.71 -4.74 7.67
N ALA A 114 -18.04 -5.12 6.58
CA ALA A 114 -18.23 -6.46 5.99
C ALA A 114 -17.78 -7.60 6.92
N TRP A 115 -16.74 -7.38 7.73
CA TRP A 115 -16.30 -8.36 8.72
C TRP A 115 -17.38 -8.58 9.80
N LYS A 116 -17.95 -7.49 10.31
CA LYS A 116 -19.03 -7.55 11.31
C LYS A 116 -20.24 -8.29 10.74
N GLU A 117 -20.65 -7.93 9.52
CA GLU A 117 -21.81 -8.53 8.85
C GLU A 117 -21.62 -10.04 8.63
N LYS A 118 -20.42 -10.47 8.24
CA LYS A 118 -20.11 -11.87 7.92
C LYS A 118 -19.54 -12.66 9.08
N GLY A 119 -19.42 -12.08 10.27
CA GLY A 119 -18.92 -12.76 11.47
C GLY A 119 -17.43 -13.07 11.44
N ARG A 120 -16.62 -12.36 10.64
CA ARG A 120 -15.16 -12.51 10.66
C ARG A 120 -14.60 -11.93 11.96
N GLN A 121 -13.79 -12.74 12.64
CA GLN A 121 -13.13 -12.34 13.88
C GLN A 121 -11.89 -11.48 13.63
N GLY A 122 -11.50 -10.70 14.64
CA GLY A 122 -10.33 -9.86 14.62
C GLY A 122 -10.63 -8.42 14.22
N SER A 123 -9.58 -7.65 14.05
CA SER A 123 -9.64 -6.24 13.66
C SER A 123 -8.38 -5.84 12.88
N ILE A 124 -8.44 -4.68 12.25
CA ILE A 124 -7.27 -4.05 11.63
C ILE A 124 -6.65 -3.13 12.65
N VAL A 125 -5.40 -3.41 13.02
CA VAL A 125 -4.69 -2.71 14.09
C VAL A 125 -3.43 -2.03 13.54
N VAL A 126 -3.31 -0.74 13.84
CA VAL A 126 -2.06 0.01 13.65
C VAL A 126 -1.70 0.65 15.00
N PRO A 127 -0.69 0.11 15.69
CA PRO A 127 -0.24 0.68 16.96
C PRO A 127 0.20 2.14 16.82
N GLY A 128 -0.02 2.94 17.87
CA GLY A 128 0.37 4.35 17.89
C GLY A 128 1.87 4.61 17.76
N SER A 129 2.71 3.58 18.03
CA SER A 129 4.16 3.62 17.82
C SER A 129 4.61 3.38 16.38
N THR A 130 3.70 3.06 15.46
CA THR A 130 4.03 2.76 14.06
C THR A 130 4.62 3.99 13.36
N GLU A 131 5.79 3.82 12.75
CA GLU A 131 6.47 4.86 11.96
C GLU A 131 6.18 4.74 10.46
N PHE A 132 5.98 3.50 9.98
CA PHE A 132 5.69 3.18 8.58
C PHE A 132 4.50 2.24 8.49
N VAL A 133 3.54 2.59 7.65
CA VAL A 133 2.45 1.70 7.24
C VAL A 133 2.73 1.29 5.80
N VAL A 134 2.94 0.01 5.57
CA VAL A 134 3.00 -0.57 4.22
C VAL A 134 1.59 -1.05 3.86
N PHE A 135 0.98 -0.38 2.92
CA PHE A 135 -0.39 -0.59 2.48
C PHE A 135 -0.34 -1.28 1.11
N GLU A 136 -0.55 -2.59 1.07
CA GLU A 136 -0.33 -3.40 -0.13
C GLU A 136 -1.59 -4.04 -0.68
N GLY A 137 -1.66 -4.11 -1.98
CA GLY A 137 -2.67 -4.83 -2.73
C GLY A 137 -3.28 -4.01 -3.86
N VAL A 138 -4.20 -4.63 -4.59
CA VAL A 138 -4.92 -3.95 -5.67
C VAL A 138 -5.70 -2.77 -5.13
N GLY A 139 -5.50 -1.61 -5.72
CA GLY A 139 -6.16 -0.38 -5.32
C GLY A 139 -5.53 0.35 -4.13
N ALA A 140 -4.35 -0.06 -3.67
CA ALA A 140 -3.64 0.65 -2.59
C ALA A 140 -3.25 2.09 -2.97
N SER A 141 -3.09 2.37 -4.26
CA SER A 141 -2.77 3.71 -4.79
C SER A 141 -3.93 4.37 -5.52
N GLN A 142 -5.17 3.93 -5.28
CA GLN A 142 -6.33 4.50 -5.96
C GLN A 142 -6.51 5.99 -5.65
N ARG A 143 -7.15 6.71 -6.59
CA ARG A 143 -7.32 8.16 -6.51
C ARG A 143 -7.99 8.64 -5.22
N ALA A 144 -8.88 7.83 -4.64
CA ALA A 144 -9.55 8.16 -3.37
C ALA A 144 -8.57 8.38 -2.21
N PHE A 145 -7.35 7.83 -2.28
CA PHE A 145 -6.33 7.94 -1.24
C PHE A 145 -5.28 9.03 -1.53
N THR A 146 -5.48 9.84 -2.56
CA THR A 146 -4.59 10.95 -2.89
C THR A 146 -4.43 11.89 -1.68
N GLY A 147 -3.19 12.23 -1.34
CA GLY A 147 -2.87 13.04 -0.17
C GLY A 147 -2.74 12.27 1.15
N MET A 148 -3.14 10.99 1.19
CA MET A 148 -3.00 10.11 2.35
C MET A 148 -1.82 9.14 2.23
N VAL A 149 -1.27 8.99 1.02
CA VAL A 149 -0.14 8.13 0.71
C VAL A 149 1.09 8.99 0.43
N ASP A 150 2.19 8.72 1.13
CA ASP A 150 3.43 9.48 1.00
C ASP A 150 4.34 8.94 -0.12
N VAL A 151 4.38 7.63 -0.28
CA VAL A 151 5.15 6.94 -1.32
C VAL A 151 4.29 5.90 -2.00
N SER A 152 4.26 5.90 -3.32
CA SER A 152 3.56 4.88 -4.11
C SER A 152 4.55 4.05 -4.90
N ILE A 153 4.43 2.73 -4.76
CA ILE A 153 5.22 1.73 -5.48
C ILE A 153 4.28 0.96 -6.40
N TRP A 154 4.57 0.97 -7.69
CA TRP A 154 3.87 0.15 -8.66
C TRP A 154 4.70 -1.09 -8.99
N VAL A 155 4.15 -2.27 -8.72
CA VAL A 155 4.81 -3.55 -8.99
C VAL A 155 4.34 -4.09 -10.34
N GLN A 156 5.30 -4.32 -11.21
CA GLN A 156 5.08 -4.91 -12.51
C GLN A 156 6.02 -6.09 -12.69
N SER A 157 5.50 -7.22 -13.13
CA SER A 157 6.28 -8.38 -13.55
C SER A 157 6.15 -8.57 -15.05
N ASP A 158 7.23 -8.95 -15.71
CA ASP A 158 7.18 -9.35 -17.10
C ASP A 158 6.45 -10.70 -17.19
N PHE A 159 5.25 -10.70 -17.74
CA PHE A 159 4.62 -11.92 -18.22
C PHE A 159 5.35 -12.35 -19.49
N LYS A 160 6.33 -13.20 -19.36
CA LYS A 160 6.71 -14.07 -20.47
C LYS A 160 5.65 -15.15 -20.53
N GLY A 161 4.66 -14.91 -21.39
CA GLY A 161 3.66 -15.90 -21.77
C GLY A 161 4.26 -17.04 -22.59
#